data_edbd1912034bf62b5ef343ec8fdaef45
#
_entry.id   edbd1912034bf62b5ef343ec8fdaef45
#
_cell.length_a   1.000
_cell.length_b   1.000
_cell.length_c   1.000
_cell.angle_alpha   90.00
_cell.angle_beta   90.00
_cell.angle_gamma   90.00
#
_symmetry.space_group_name_H-M   'P 1'
#
loop_
_entity.id
_entity.type
_entity.pdbx_description
1 polymer ?
#
loop_
_entity_poly.entity_id
_entity_poly.type
_entity_poly.pdbx_seq_one_letter_code
_entity_poly.pdbx_strand_id
1 'polypeptide(L)'
;LRLSPGQIQYFKDRRVNLGNQPVEKQGRSLLVSEGLYQIDQHWRLYGLTFWDTQKHRPERDVISLDYQLDNDRFIKLAHHYGKGDYNQTTLAAVWRINPQWRLFYRQDYSTRHHRVFNNVAGVEYNDCCWAWRLAGKHWRDKPEDDKKHNAIYLEFVLKGLGNMGNRSGRMLKNEIHGFTPLAEEHEF
;
A
#
# COMPACT_ATOMS: atom_id res chain seq x y z
N LEU A 1 3.09 22.44 3.31
CA LEU A 1 3.48 22.06 1.96
C LEU A 1 4.97 21.75 1.91
N ARG A 2 5.33 20.58 1.38
CA ARG A 2 6.72 20.18 1.10
C ARG A 2 6.80 19.76 -0.37
N LEU A 3 7.78 20.30 -1.09
CA LEU A 3 8.06 19.95 -2.49
C LEU A 3 9.55 19.62 -2.61
N SER A 4 9.89 18.52 -3.26
CA SER A 4 11.26 18.02 -3.41
C SER A 4 11.49 17.55 -4.85
N PRO A 5 11.92 18.43 -5.77
CA PRO A 5 12.35 18.02 -7.11
C PRO A 5 13.77 17.49 -7.07
N GLY A 6 14.09 16.51 -7.89
CA GLY A 6 15.42 15.93 -8.04
C GLY A 6 15.67 15.37 -9.43
N GLN A 7 16.86 15.58 -9.96
CA GLN A 7 17.32 14.99 -11.22
C GLN A 7 18.82 14.70 -11.13
N ILE A 8 19.25 13.56 -11.66
CA ILE A 8 20.66 13.20 -11.75
C ILE A 8 21.14 13.47 -13.18
N GLN A 9 22.23 14.20 -13.32
CA GLN A 9 22.91 14.37 -14.60
C GLN A 9 24.13 13.44 -14.66
N TYR A 10 24.23 12.66 -15.74
CA TYR A 10 25.35 11.78 -15.99
C TYR A 10 26.28 12.41 -17.02
N PHE A 11 27.56 12.54 -16.67
CA PHE A 11 28.58 13.09 -17.55
C PHE A 11 29.28 12.03 -18.42
N LYS A 12 28.93 10.72 -18.18
CA LYS A 12 29.41 9.57 -18.97
C LYS A 12 28.27 8.57 -19.18
N ASP A 13 28.30 7.85 -20.28
CA ASP A 13 27.34 6.79 -20.58
C ASP A 13 27.38 5.71 -19.50
N ARG A 14 26.21 5.27 -19.07
CA ARG A 14 26.08 4.18 -18.10
C ARG A 14 26.38 2.85 -18.78
N ARG A 15 27.48 2.20 -18.37
CA ARG A 15 27.90 0.90 -18.91
C ARG A 15 27.37 -0.28 -18.10
N VAL A 16 26.77 -0.04 -16.94
CA VAL A 16 26.23 -1.09 -16.05
C VAL A 16 24.71 -1.10 -16.17
N ASN A 17 24.18 -2.20 -16.72
CA ASN A 17 22.74 -2.46 -16.83
C ASN A 17 22.37 -3.66 -15.97
N LEU A 18 21.19 -3.62 -15.38
CA LEU A 18 20.58 -4.77 -14.73
C LEU A 18 19.87 -5.63 -15.81
N GLY A 19 20.46 -6.80 -16.11
CA GLY A 19 19.91 -7.73 -17.11
C GLY A 19 20.14 -7.34 -18.57
N ASN A 20 19.31 -7.89 -19.47
CA ASN A 20 19.41 -7.71 -20.94
C ASN A 20 18.84 -6.37 -21.45
N GLN A 21 18.88 -5.31 -20.68
CA GLN A 21 18.40 -3.99 -21.14
C GLN A 21 19.46 -3.31 -22.02
N PRO A 22 19.05 -2.59 -23.07
CA PRO A 22 19.99 -1.84 -23.91
C PRO A 22 20.72 -0.78 -23.09
N VAL A 23 21.97 -0.50 -23.45
CA VAL A 23 22.79 0.54 -22.79
C VAL A 23 22.07 1.88 -22.86
N GLU A 24 21.78 2.45 -21.71
CA GLU A 24 21.10 3.73 -21.60
C GLU A 24 22.10 4.87 -21.83
N LYS A 25 22.10 5.39 -23.05
CA LYS A 25 22.94 6.52 -23.48
C LYS A 25 22.41 7.90 -23.06
N GLN A 26 21.44 7.90 -22.12
CA GLN A 26 20.82 9.15 -21.68
C GLN A 26 21.72 9.86 -20.66
N GLY A 27 22.10 11.08 -20.96
CA GLY A 27 22.91 11.93 -20.08
C GLY A 27 22.15 12.47 -18.86
N ARG A 28 20.82 12.28 -18.79
CA ARG A 28 19.99 12.72 -17.65
C ARG A 28 19.09 11.59 -17.18
N SER A 29 18.91 11.49 -15.87
CA SER A 29 17.89 10.61 -15.28
C SER A 29 16.49 11.19 -15.48
N LEU A 30 15.48 10.41 -15.10
CA LEU A 30 14.13 10.93 -14.92
C LEU A 30 14.14 12.11 -13.94
N LEU A 31 13.34 13.11 -14.20
CA LEU A 31 13.03 14.14 -13.22
C LEU A 31 12.08 13.51 -12.19
N VAL A 32 12.49 13.49 -10.93
CA VAL A 32 11.67 13.04 -9.82
C VAL A 32 11.13 14.26 -9.10
N SER A 33 9.83 14.32 -8.89
CA SER A 33 9.20 15.37 -8.08
C SER A 33 8.29 14.73 -7.06
N GLU A 34 8.54 15.05 -5.80
CA GLU A 34 7.72 14.62 -4.66
C GLU A 34 7.04 15.83 -4.04
N GLY A 35 5.75 15.67 -3.75
CA GLY A 35 4.95 16.70 -3.09
C GLY A 35 4.14 16.12 -1.95
N LEU A 36 4.13 16.84 -0.83
CA LEU A 36 3.29 16.53 0.33
C LEU A 36 2.58 17.79 0.77
N TYR A 37 1.27 17.73 0.81
CA TYR A 37 0.40 18.81 1.27
C TYR A 37 -0.49 18.34 2.40
N GLN A 38 -0.28 18.90 3.59
CA GLN A 38 -1.16 18.73 4.73
C GLN A 38 -2.30 19.73 4.60
N ILE A 39 -3.51 19.23 4.33
CA ILE A 39 -4.71 20.07 4.16
C ILE A 39 -5.16 20.57 5.54
N ASP A 40 -5.28 19.64 6.48
CA ASP A 40 -5.54 19.91 7.89
C ASP A 40 -4.85 18.83 8.78
N GLN A 41 -5.22 18.74 10.06
CA GLN A 41 -4.65 17.76 10.99
C GLN A 41 -4.96 16.29 10.63
N HIS A 42 -5.96 16.03 9.80
CA HIS A 42 -6.43 14.68 9.45
C HIS A 42 -6.18 14.33 7.97
N TRP A 43 -6.18 15.31 7.08
CA TRP A 43 -6.09 15.09 5.64
C TRP A 43 -4.70 15.41 5.10
N ARG A 44 -4.17 14.48 4.34
CA ARG A 44 -2.88 14.59 3.68
C ARG A 44 -2.98 14.16 2.23
N LEU A 45 -2.49 15.01 1.33
CA LEU A 45 -2.30 14.72 -0.08
C LEU A 45 -0.82 14.49 -0.35
N TYR A 46 -0.49 13.40 -1.02
CA TYR A 46 0.86 13.05 -1.44
C TYR A 46 0.89 12.80 -2.94
N GLY A 47 1.93 13.27 -3.60
CA GLY A 47 2.19 13.06 -5.01
C GLY A 47 3.66 12.75 -5.26
N LEU A 48 3.93 11.81 -6.17
CA LEU A 48 5.27 11.47 -6.64
C LEU A 48 5.19 11.22 -8.13
N THR A 49 6.05 11.88 -8.90
CA THR A 49 6.16 11.67 -10.36
C THR A 49 7.59 11.42 -10.78
N PHE A 50 7.75 10.52 -11.74
CA PHE A 50 8.98 10.24 -12.46
C PHE A 50 8.76 10.63 -13.93
N TRP A 51 9.25 11.80 -14.32
CA TRP A 51 9.04 12.37 -15.62
C TRP A 51 10.26 12.17 -16.53
N ASP A 52 10.04 11.58 -17.72
CA ASP A 52 11.06 11.49 -18.76
C ASP A 52 11.12 12.83 -19.53
N THR A 53 12.14 13.63 -19.24
CA THR A 53 12.32 14.95 -19.86
C THR A 53 12.66 14.89 -21.34
N GLN A 54 13.13 13.76 -21.85
CA GLN A 54 13.46 13.59 -23.28
C GLN A 54 12.26 13.14 -24.09
N LYS A 55 11.43 12.26 -23.52
CA LYS A 55 10.22 11.73 -24.17
C LYS A 55 8.96 12.52 -23.81
N HIS A 56 9.10 13.56 -22.96
CA HIS A 56 8.02 14.44 -22.51
C HIS A 56 6.78 13.67 -22.00
N ARG A 57 7.00 12.64 -21.16
CA ARG A 57 5.93 11.81 -20.62
C ARG A 57 6.24 11.27 -19.23
N PRO A 58 5.22 10.98 -18.43
CA PRO A 58 5.43 10.29 -17.17
C PRO A 58 5.82 8.82 -17.43
N GLU A 59 6.76 8.33 -16.63
CA GLU A 59 7.11 6.89 -16.59
C GLU A 59 6.49 6.21 -15.38
N ARG A 60 6.29 6.97 -14.28
CA ARG A 60 5.62 6.49 -13.08
C ARG A 60 5.07 7.66 -12.28
N ASP A 61 3.81 7.56 -11.87
CA ASP A 61 3.16 8.52 -10.99
C ASP A 61 2.47 7.80 -9.83
N VAL A 62 2.46 8.46 -8.70
CA VAL A 62 1.67 8.07 -7.52
C VAL A 62 0.97 9.30 -6.99
N ILE A 63 -0.31 9.19 -6.75
CA ILE A 63 -1.07 10.18 -6.01
C ILE A 63 -1.83 9.48 -4.90
N SER A 64 -1.80 9.99 -3.69
CA SER A 64 -2.62 9.47 -2.60
C SER A 64 -3.27 10.57 -1.79
N LEU A 65 -4.49 10.26 -1.34
CA LEU A 65 -5.25 11.05 -0.38
C LEU A 65 -5.45 10.19 0.87
N ASP A 66 -4.89 10.65 1.97
CA ASP A 66 -4.93 9.95 3.24
C ASP A 66 -5.78 10.76 4.23
N TYR A 67 -6.78 10.10 4.82
CA TYR A 67 -7.49 10.59 6.00
C TYR A 67 -7.07 9.78 7.21
N GLN A 68 -6.58 10.43 8.25
CA GLN A 68 -6.15 9.78 9.48
C GLN A 68 -6.68 10.54 10.68
N LEU A 69 -7.56 9.90 11.45
CA LEU A 69 -8.08 10.44 12.69
C LEU A 69 -7.16 10.07 13.87
N ASP A 70 -6.71 8.82 13.90
CA ASP A 70 -5.73 8.25 14.84
C ASP A 70 -5.06 7.01 14.24
N ASN A 71 -4.31 6.25 15.03
CA ASN A 71 -3.58 5.05 14.56
C ASN A 71 -4.53 3.89 14.17
N ASP A 72 -5.77 3.88 14.66
CA ASP A 72 -6.75 2.83 14.44
C ASP A 72 -7.93 3.26 13.56
N ARG A 73 -7.93 4.52 13.12
CA ARG A 73 -8.99 5.06 12.24
C ARG A 73 -8.36 5.87 11.11
N PHE A 74 -8.20 5.22 9.98
CA PHE A 74 -7.70 5.86 8.78
C PHE A 74 -8.34 5.28 7.52
N ILE A 75 -8.36 6.09 6.46
CA ILE A 75 -8.76 5.73 5.11
C ILE A 75 -7.69 6.27 4.17
N LYS A 76 -7.23 5.44 3.25
CA LYS A 76 -6.23 5.80 2.24
C LYS A 76 -6.74 5.44 0.86
N LEU A 77 -6.75 6.40 -0.05
CA LEU A 77 -7.00 6.23 -1.46
C LEU A 77 -5.71 6.56 -2.21
N ALA A 78 -5.19 5.63 -3.00
CA ALA A 78 -3.99 5.84 -3.78
C ALA A 78 -4.21 5.39 -5.22
N HIS A 79 -3.69 6.16 -6.17
CA HIS A 79 -3.62 5.78 -7.58
C HIS A 79 -2.16 5.70 -8.00
N HIS A 80 -1.80 4.59 -8.61
CA HIS A 80 -0.46 4.30 -9.11
C HIS A 80 -0.52 4.13 -10.62
N TYR A 81 0.25 4.92 -11.32
CA TYR A 81 0.47 4.80 -12.75
C TYR A 81 1.91 4.37 -13.02
N GLY A 82 2.10 3.44 -13.91
CA GLY A 82 3.41 3.04 -14.42
C GLY A 82 3.29 2.70 -15.89
N LYS A 83 4.25 3.16 -16.68
CA LYS A 83 4.33 2.83 -18.09
C LYS A 83 4.41 1.32 -18.29
N GLY A 84 3.56 0.78 -19.17
CA GLY A 84 3.38 -0.66 -19.37
C GLY A 84 2.09 -1.14 -18.73
N ASP A 85 2.17 -2.07 -17.78
CA ASP A 85 0.99 -2.78 -17.29
C ASP A 85 0.52 -2.34 -15.89
N TYR A 86 1.21 -1.37 -15.28
CA TYR A 86 0.93 -0.99 -13.91
C TYR A 86 0.07 0.27 -13.85
N ASN A 87 -1.24 0.08 -13.75
CA ASN A 87 -2.20 1.16 -13.54
C ASN A 87 -3.30 0.66 -12.59
N GLN A 88 -3.21 1.09 -11.33
CA GLN A 88 -4.09 0.59 -10.28
C GLN A 88 -4.53 1.67 -9.30
N THR A 89 -5.71 1.47 -8.75
CA THR A 89 -6.25 2.26 -7.64
C THR A 89 -6.39 1.36 -6.42
N THR A 90 -5.84 1.80 -5.30
CA THR A 90 -5.91 1.11 -4.02
C THR A 90 -6.77 1.91 -3.05
N LEU A 91 -7.77 1.28 -2.46
CA LEU A 91 -8.50 1.78 -1.31
C LEU A 91 -8.15 0.92 -0.10
N ALA A 92 -7.69 1.53 0.98
CA ALA A 92 -7.44 0.85 2.24
C ALA A 92 -8.09 1.63 3.39
N ALA A 93 -8.67 0.92 4.34
CA ALA A 93 -9.31 1.50 5.51
C ALA A 93 -9.12 0.61 6.73
N VAL A 94 -8.87 1.24 7.86
CA VAL A 94 -8.97 0.63 9.18
C VAL A 94 -9.86 1.52 10.02
N TRP A 95 -10.81 0.93 10.73
CA TRP A 95 -11.76 1.70 11.51
C TRP A 95 -12.12 1.01 12.81
N ARG A 96 -11.69 1.58 13.92
CA ARG A 96 -12.12 1.16 15.26
C ARG A 96 -13.50 1.75 15.55
N ILE A 97 -14.50 0.88 15.69
CA ILE A 97 -15.90 1.25 15.99
C ILE A 97 -16.03 1.63 17.47
N ASN A 98 -15.43 0.80 18.34
CA ASN A 98 -15.39 0.97 19.78
C ASN A 98 -14.11 0.33 20.35
N PRO A 99 -13.83 0.37 21.64
CA PRO A 99 -12.60 -0.22 22.21
C PRO A 99 -12.37 -1.69 21.87
N GLN A 100 -13.43 -2.49 21.63
CA GLN A 100 -13.33 -3.90 21.35
C GLN A 100 -13.32 -4.23 19.85
N TRP A 101 -14.02 -3.47 19.02
CA TRP A 101 -14.25 -3.82 17.62
C TRP A 101 -13.50 -2.94 16.66
N ARG A 102 -12.73 -3.56 15.73
CA ARG A 102 -12.01 -2.89 14.63
C ARG A 102 -12.33 -3.59 13.30
N LEU A 103 -12.67 -2.81 12.30
CA LEU A 103 -12.85 -3.27 10.92
C LEU A 103 -11.61 -2.90 10.11
N PHE A 104 -11.32 -3.71 9.09
CA PHE A 104 -10.29 -3.40 8.10
C PHE A 104 -10.74 -3.84 6.71
N TYR A 105 -10.31 -3.07 5.74
CA TYR A 105 -10.63 -3.29 4.34
C TYR A 105 -9.48 -2.85 3.46
N ARG A 106 -9.21 -3.59 2.38
CA ARG A 106 -8.37 -3.17 1.27
C ARG A 106 -8.90 -3.71 -0.03
N GLN A 107 -8.87 -2.88 -1.09
CA GLN A 107 -9.18 -3.27 -2.45
C GLN A 107 -8.15 -2.68 -3.39
N ASP A 108 -7.61 -3.52 -4.28
CA ASP A 108 -6.76 -3.09 -5.39
C ASP A 108 -7.52 -3.35 -6.70
N TYR A 109 -7.75 -2.28 -7.44
CA TYR A 109 -8.46 -2.28 -8.72
C TYR A 109 -7.48 -1.94 -9.84
N SER A 110 -7.38 -2.80 -10.85
CA SER A 110 -6.64 -2.51 -12.07
C SER A 110 -7.51 -1.67 -13.01
N THR A 111 -7.09 -0.42 -13.25
CA THR A 111 -7.79 0.48 -14.17
C THR A 111 -7.63 0.01 -15.62
N ARG A 112 -6.50 -0.63 -15.96
CA ARG A 112 -6.24 -1.16 -17.29
C ARG A 112 -7.11 -2.36 -17.64
N HIS A 113 -7.26 -3.31 -16.70
CA HIS A 113 -8.01 -4.55 -16.92
C HIS A 113 -9.47 -4.47 -16.43
N HIS A 114 -9.88 -3.29 -15.90
CA HIS A 114 -11.22 -3.01 -15.40
C HIS A 114 -11.72 -4.07 -14.40
N ARG A 115 -10.85 -4.51 -13.46
CA ARG A 115 -11.20 -5.54 -12.50
C ARG A 115 -10.48 -5.40 -11.16
N VAL A 116 -11.14 -5.86 -10.11
CA VAL A 116 -10.52 -6.06 -8.80
C VAL A 116 -9.62 -7.29 -8.86
N PHE A 117 -8.36 -7.15 -8.46
CA PHE A 117 -7.42 -8.25 -8.45
C PHE A 117 -6.92 -8.62 -7.04
N ASN A 118 -7.12 -7.75 -6.05
CA ASN A 118 -6.88 -8.08 -4.65
C ASN A 118 -7.96 -7.40 -3.79
N ASN A 119 -8.53 -8.17 -2.88
CA ASN A 119 -9.50 -7.66 -1.90
C ASN A 119 -9.29 -8.38 -0.58
N VAL A 120 -9.18 -7.62 0.49
CA VAL A 120 -9.06 -8.11 1.86
C VAL A 120 -10.08 -7.38 2.71
N ALA A 121 -10.88 -8.11 3.47
CA ALA A 121 -11.83 -7.54 4.41
C ALA A 121 -11.86 -8.37 5.69
N GLY A 122 -12.10 -7.73 6.81
CA GLY A 122 -12.26 -8.49 8.04
C GLY A 122 -12.57 -7.62 9.25
N VAL A 123 -12.67 -8.33 10.36
CA VAL A 123 -13.05 -7.78 11.65
C VAL A 123 -12.16 -8.35 12.75
N GLU A 124 -11.86 -7.53 13.72
CA GLU A 124 -11.18 -7.91 14.95
C GLU A 124 -12.06 -7.59 16.15
N TYR A 125 -12.02 -8.50 17.10
CA TYR A 125 -12.52 -8.29 18.45
C TYR A 125 -11.38 -8.40 19.45
N ASN A 126 -11.25 -7.43 20.32
CA ASN A 126 -10.16 -7.31 21.29
C ASN A 126 -10.73 -7.03 22.68
N ASP A 127 -10.47 -7.92 23.63
CA ASP A 127 -10.87 -7.77 25.03
C ASP A 127 -9.64 -7.82 25.95
N CYS A 128 -9.82 -7.68 27.25
CA CYS A 128 -8.73 -7.65 28.23
C CYS A 128 -7.78 -8.86 28.13
N CYS A 129 -8.30 -10.06 27.95
CA CYS A 129 -7.59 -11.33 28.13
C CYS A 129 -7.51 -12.17 26.86
N TRP A 130 -8.31 -11.89 25.85
CA TRP A 130 -8.35 -12.60 24.56
C TRP A 130 -8.74 -11.67 23.41
N ALA A 131 -8.38 -12.08 22.23
CA ALA A 131 -8.75 -11.40 21.01
C ALA A 131 -8.94 -12.42 19.89
N TRP A 132 -9.74 -12.08 18.88
CA TRP A 132 -9.83 -12.85 17.66
C TRP A 132 -9.94 -11.93 16.44
N ARG A 133 -9.53 -12.47 15.30
CA ARG A 133 -9.59 -11.84 14.00
C ARG A 133 -10.15 -12.80 12.98
N LEU A 134 -11.11 -12.33 12.19
CA LEU A 134 -11.59 -13.01 11.01
C LEU A 134 -11.28 -12.14 9.79
N ALA A 135 -10.60 -12.71 8.81
CA ALA A 135 -10.25 -12.04 7.56
C ALA A 135 -10.57 -12.91 6.35
N GLY A 136 -11.22 -12.34 5.35
CA GLY A 136 -11.37 -12.92 4.03
C GLY A 136 -10.42 -12.24 3.05
N LYS A 137 -9.75 -13.02 2.19
CA LYS A 137 -8.93 -12.53 1.10
C LYS A 137 -9.35 -13.18 -0.21
N HIS A 138 -9.53 -12.33 -1.22
CA HIS A 138 -9.76 -12.72 -2.60
C HIS A 138 -8.70 -12.06 -3.48
N TRP A 139 -7.93 -12.87 -4.24
CA TRP A 139 -6.88 -12.30 -5.08
C TRP A 139 -6.67 -13.06 -6.38
N ARG A 140 -5.94 -12.43 -7.30
CA ARG A 140 -5.38 -12.99 -8.53
C ARG A 140 -3.88 -12.75 -8.50
N ASP A 141 -3.10 -13.62 -9.08
CA ASP A 141 -1.63 -13.48 -9.10
C ASP A 141 -1.21 -12.28 -9.95
N LYS A 142 -1.97 -12.03 -11.04
CA LYS A 142 -1.83 -10.84 -11.87
C LYS A 142 -3.22 -10.29 -12.23
N PRO A 143 -3.34 -8.99 -12.51
CA PRO A 143 -4.62 -8.38 -12.88
C PRO A 143 -5.27 -8.98 -14.15
N GLU A 144 -4.46 -9.49 -15.09
CA GLU A 144 -4.92 -10.13 -16.33
C GLU A 144 -5.39 -11.57 -16.12
N ASP A 145 -4.97 -12.25 -15.07
CA ASP A 145 -5.29 -13.65 -14.83
C ASP A 145 -6.78 -13.87 -14.54
N ASP A 146 -7.35 -14.92 -15.12
CA ASP A 146 -8.73 -15.32 -14.80
C ASP A 146 -8.81 -16.19 -13.54
N LYS A 147 -7.70 -16.82 -13.14
CA LYS A 147 -7.64 -17.65 -11.95
C LYS A 147 -7.77 -16.81 -10.68
N LYS A 148 -8.75 -17.16 -9.87
CA LYS A 148 -9.06 -16.52 -8.59
C LYS A 148 -8.67 -17.41 -7.45
N HIS A 149 -8.13 -16.80 -6.41
CA HIS A 149 -7.80 -17.45 -5.14
C HIS A 149 -8.65 -16.84 -4.04
N ASN A 150 -9.07 -17.68 -3.10
CA ASN A 150 -9.80 -17.24 -1.92
C ASN A 150 -9.17 -17.87 -0.68
N ALA A 151 -9.10 -17.12 0.39
CA ALA A 151 -8.67 -17.61 1.68
C ALA A 151 -9.49 -16.96 2.80
N ILE A 152 -9.74 -17.74 3.84
CA ILE A 152 -10.31 -17.25 5.10
C ILE A 152 -9.27 -17.50 6.19
N TYR A 153 -9.00 -16.47 6.97
CA TYR A 153 -8.07 -16.52 8.09
C TYR A 153 -8.86 -16.30 9.37
N LEU A 154 -8.73 -17.23 10.30
CA LEU A 154 -9.20 -17.08 11.67
C LEU A 154 -7.98 -17.15 12.58
N GLU A 155 -7.83 -16.16 13.42
CA GLU A 155 -6.77 -16.07 14.42
C GLU A 155 -7.42 -15.84 15.78
N PHE A 156 -6.91 -16.55 16.77
CA PHE A 156 -7.30 -16.39 18.17
C PHE A 156 -6.05 -16.16 19.02
N VAL A 157 -6.08 -15.16 19.86
CA VAL A 157 -4.97 -14.74 20.71
C VAL A 157 -5.41 -14.75 22.16
N LEU A 158 -4.70 -15.49 23.01
CA LEU A 158 -4.81 -15.43 24.45
C LEU A 158 -3.70 -14.52 24.98
N LYS A 159 -4.06 -13.37 25.50
CA LYS A 159 -3.11 -12.40 26.04
C LYS A 159 -2.46 -12.96 27.31
N GLY A 160 -1.13 -12.86 27.39
CA GLY A 160 -0.37 -13.38 28.53
C GLY A 160 0.09 -14.83 28.44
N LEU A 161 -0.34 -15.62 27.43
CA LEU A 161 0.13 -17.00 27.22
C LEU A 161 1.13 -17.15 26.06
N GLY A 162 1.60 -16.03 25.49
CA GLY A 162 2.50 -16.01 24.33
C GLY A 162 1.75 -16.03 22.99
N ASN A 163 2.44 -15.61 21.93
CA ASN A 163 1.89 -15.51 20.57
C ASN A 163 1.80 -16.87 19.88
N MET A 164 0.64 -17.51 19.90
CA MET A 164 0.34 -18.64 19.02
C MET A 164 -0.40 -18.12 17.79
N GLY A 165 0.27 -18.06 16.64
CA GLY A 165 -0.41 -17.95 15.35
C GLY A 165 -0.41 -16.60 14.64
N ASN A 166 0.71 -15.88 14.57
CA ASN A 166 0.82 -14.54 14.00
C ASN A 166 0.81 -14.47 12.44
N ARG A 167 0.13 -15.39 11.73
CA ARG A 167 0.10 -15.41 10.25
C ARG A 167 -0.82 -14.33 9.67
N SER A 168 -2.01 -14.14 10.23
CA SER A 168 -2.97 -13.17 9.71
C SER A 168 -2.54 -11.74 10.03
N GLY A 169 -1.97 -11.47 11.19
CA GLY A 169 -1.41 -10.17 11.57
C GLY A 169 -0.29 -9.72 10.64
N ARG A 170 0.66 -10.59 10.34
CA ARG A 170 1.74 -10.30 9.38
C ARG A 170 1.22 -10.10 7.96
N MET A 171 0.26 -10.89 7.52
CA MET A 171 -0.38 -10.71 6.21
C MET A 171 -1.05 -9.34 6.14
N LEU A 172 -1.83 -8.94 7.13
CA LEU A 172 -2.52 -7.65 7.16
C LEU A 172 -1.56 -6.46 7.26
N LYS A 173 -0.48 -6.58 8.02
CA LYS A 173 0.58 -5.55 8.10
C LYS A 173 1.24 -5.30 6.73
N ASN A 174 1.42 -6.36 5.95
CA ASN A 174 1.95 -6.27 4.58
C ASN A 174 0.91 -5.72 3.58
N GLU A 175 -0.36 -6.06 3.76
CA GLU A 175 -1.43 -5.62 2.86
C GLU A 175 -1.88 -4.19 3.17
N ILE A 176 -2.03 -3.83 4.44
CA ILE A 176 -2.59 -2.54 4.86
C ILE A 176 -1.51 -1.74 5.59
N HIS A 177 -0.88 -0.81 4.88
CA HIS A 177 0.15 0.03 5.47
C HIS A 177 -0.42 0.91 6.60
N GLY A 178 0.16 0.81 7.79
CA GLY A 178 -0.33 1.45 9.01
C GLY A 178 -1.19 0.55 9.91
N PHE A 179 -1.45 -0.70 9.48
CA PHE A 179 -2.14 -1.67 10.31
C PHE A 179 -1.24 -2.18 11.44
N THR A 180 -1.70 -2.08 12.68
CA THR A 180 -1.00 -2.60 13.87
C THR A 180 -1.60 -3.96 14.26
N PRO A 181 -0.82 -5.05 14.28
CA PRO A 181 -1.30 -6.36 14.73
C PRO A 181 -1.64 -6.38 16.22
N LEU A 182 -2.59 -7.23 16.61
CA LEU A 182 -3.02 -7.41 18.02
C LEU A 182 -1.88 -7.75 18.99
N ALA A 183 -0.83 -8.41 18.50
CA ALA A 183 0.31 -8.81 19.33
C ALA A 183 1.28 -7.66 19.64
N GLU A 184 1.31 -6.60 18.82
CA GLU A 184 2.20 -5.44 19.00
C GLU A 184 1.58 -4.36 19.93
N GLU A 185 0.28 -4.44 20.24
CA GLU A 185 -0.40 -3.48 21.14
C GLU A 185 0.01 -3.62 22.63
N HIS A 186 0.82 -4.63 22.99
CA HIS A 186 1.14 -4.96 24.37
C HIS A 186 2.64 -5.01 24.71
N GLU A 187 3.52 -4.56 23.84
CA GLU A 187 4.93 -4.31 24.17
C GLU A 187 5.10 -2.85 24.66
N PHE A 188 4.72 -2.61 25.94
CA PHE A 188 5.11 -1.44 26.71
C PHE A 188 5.62 -1.88 28.08
#